data_7154c55b30be77380db3d0e99644a3a9
#
_entry.id   7154c55b30be77380db3d0e99644a3a9
#
_cell.length_a   1.000
_cell.length_b   1.000
_cell.length_c   1.000
_cell.angle_alpha   90.00
_cell.angle_beta   90.00
_cell.angle_gamma   90.00
#
_symmetry.space_group_name_H-M   'P 1'
#
loop_
_entity.id
_entity.type
_entity.pdbx_description
1 polymer ?
#
loop_
_entity_poly.entity_id
_entity_poly.type
_entity_poly.pdbx_seq_one_letter_code
_entity_poly.pdbx_strand_id
1 'polypeptide(L)'
;WMCSWNFPIDRQKDFNNSRYQETTEYMNISAVERLDHMVELAESLGIKIMLCMGQGDVAADRDFFNSETAKARYKNRLRYIVARWAYSESIAMWEFFNEIDNIQFRNSKAPIPAEEIVAWHAEMAKYLRSTDPFGHIVTTSISHRDLAGLNSVDGLDINQKHIYNNTSVIPSTIVSYEEEFGKPY
;
A
#
# COMPACT_ATOMS: atom_id res chain seq x y z
N TRP A 1 5.00 11.12 2.25
CA TRP A 1 4.13 9.97 2.44
C TRP A 1 2.71 10.41 2.68
N MET A 2 1.78 9.84 1.92
CA MET A 2 0.34 10.09 2.06
C MET A 2 -0.39 8.76 2.12
N CYS A 3 -1.22 8.55 3.11
CA CYS A 3 -1.99 7.33 3.23
C CYS A 3 -3.41 7.51 2.70
N SER A 4 -3.87 6.57 1.89
CA SER A 4 -5.24 6.54 1.36
C SER A 4 -6.31 6.47 2.46
N TRP A 5 -5.94 6.15 3.65
CA TRP A 5 -6.78 6.28 4.82
C TRP A 5 -7.40 7.67 4.96
N ASN A 6 -6.64 8.72 4.66
CA ASN A 6 -7.14 10.09 4.68
C ASN A 6 -7.96 10.45 3.43
N PHE A 7 -7.91 9.60 2.40
CA PHE A 7 -8.58 9.77 1.13
C PHE A 7 -9.25 8.45 0.73
N PRO A 8 -10.38 8.10 1.36
CA PRO A 8 -11.06 6.82 1.13
C PRO A 8 -11.81 6.83 -0.19
N ILE A 9 -11.08 6.76 -1.30
CA ILE A 9 -11.61 6.93 -2.65
C ILE A 9 -12.62 5.88 -3.07
N ASP A 10 -12.61 4.72 -2.43
CA ASP A 10 -13.51 3.60 -2.70
C ASP A 10 -14.43 3.29 -1.51
N ARG A 11 -14.75 4.30 -0.70
CA ARG A 11 -15.61 4.17 0.49
C ARG A 11 -16.91 4.95 0.32
N GLN A 12 -18.02 4.37 0.80
CA GLN A 12 -19.35 4.98 0.65
C GLN A 12 -19.53 6.26 1.43
N LYS A 13 -18.94 6.32 2.62
CA LYS A 13 -19.14 7.42 3.53
C LYS A 13 -17.87 8.24 3.65
N ASP A 14 -18.08 9.41 4.16
CA ASP A 14 -16.99 10.34 4.38
C ASP A 14 -16.01 9.85 5.45
N PHE A 15 -14.88 10.44 5.42
CA PHE A 15 -13.64 10.20 6.13
C PHE A 15 -13.76 9.70 7.58
N ASN A 16 -14.62 10.32 8.40
CA ASN A 16 -14.58 10.06 9.85
C ASN A 16 -15.17 8.72 10.29
N ASN A 17 -16.14 8.18 9.56
CA ASN A 17 -16.94 7.04 10.04
C ASN A 17 -16.97 5.85 9.09
N SER A 18 -16.33 5.97 7.94
CA SER A 18 -16.54 4.99 6.87
C SER A 18 -15.29 4.70 6.05
N ARG A 19 -14.17 5.17 6.51
CA ARG A 19 -12.89 4.89 5.84
C ARG A 19 -12.59 3.41 5.63
N TYR A 20 -13.34 2.54 6.28
CA TYR A 20 -13.21 1.09 6.19
C TYR A 20 -14.37 0.39 5.49
N GLN A 21 -15.37 1.16 5.05
CA GLN A 21 -16.49 0.62 4.29
C GLN A 21 -16.21 0.76 2.80
N GLU A 22 -16.13 -0.35 2.12
CA GLU A 22 -15.92 -0.36 0.68
C GLU A 22 -17.18 0.03 -0.07
N THR A 23 -17.01 0.76 -1.17
CA THR A 23 -18.03 0.85 -2.20
C THR A 23 -17.85 -0.32 -3.16
N THR A 24 -18.94 -0.82 -3.69
CA THR A 24 -18.90 -1.93 -4.64
C THR A 24 -18.98 -1.47 -6.09
N GLU A 25 -19.40 -0.23 -6.33
CA GLU A 25 -19.84 0.19 -7.66
C GLU A 25 -19.22 1.49 -8.18
N TYR A 26 -18.77 2.38 -7.30
CA TYR A 26 -18.25 3.69 -7.72
C TYR A 26 -17.25 4.27 -6.72
N MET A 27 -16.50 5.26 -7.18
CA MET A 27 -15.53 5.97 -6.35
C MET A 27 -16.21 7.09 -5.56
N ASN A 28 -15.65 7.40 -4.38
CA ASN A 28 -16.06 8.52 -3.57
C ASN A 28 -15.49 9.83 -4.15
N ILE A 29 -16.31 10.55 -4.88
CA ILE A 29 -15.87 11.75 -5.61
C ILE A 29 -15.28 12.81 -4.69
N SER A 30 -15.88 13.04 -3.53
CA SER A 30 -15.35 14.01 -2.55
C SER A 30 -13.94 13.67 -2.08
N ALA A 31 -13.66 12.38 -1.84
CA ALA A 31 -12.31 11.94 -1.48
C ALA A 31 -11.33 12.06 -2.65
N VAL A 32 -11.80 11.76 -3.86
CA VAL A 32 -11.03 11.89 -5.09
C VAL A 32 -10.63 13.34 -5.34
N GLU A 33 -11.57 14.28 -5.29
CA GLU A 33 -11.31 15.72 -5.48
C GLU A 33 -10.32 16.27 -4.45
N ARG A 34 -10.39 15.81 -3.20
CA ARG A 34 -9.39 16.21 -2.20
C ARG A 34 -8.00 15.69 -2.52
N LEU A 35 -7.90 14.46 -3.02
CA LEU A 35 -6.60 13.92 -3.42
C LEU A 35 -6.07 14.61 -4.69
N ASP A 36 -6.92 14.95 -5.66
CA ASP A 36 -6.53 15.77 -6.80
C ASP A 36 -5.88 17.07 -6.35
N HIS A 37 -6.56 17.80 -5.45
CA HIS A 37 -6.03 19.06 -4.93
C HIS A 37 -4.69 18.89 -4.19
N MET A 38 -4.52 17.80 -3.45
CA MET A 38 -3.25 17.51 -2.78
C MET A 38 -2.12 17.20 -3.77
N VAL A 39 -2.41 16.47 -4.84
CA VAL A 39 -1.44 16.19 -5.90
C VAL A 39 -1.06 17.47 -6.65
N GLU A 40 -2.02 18.30 -7.04
CA GLU A 40 -1.79 19.60 -7.69
C GLU A 40 -0.95 20.54 -6.80
N LEU A 41 -1.26 20.57 -5.50
CA LEU A 41 -0.49 21.37 -4.54
C LEU A 41 0.96 20.86 -4.44
N ALA A 42 1.14 19.54 -4.36
CA ALA A 42 2.46 18.94 -4.33
C ALA A 42 3.27 19.25 -5.59
N GLU A 43 2.65 19.20 -6.77
CA GLU A 43 3.28 19.63 -8.04
C GLU A 43 3.74 21.07 -7.96
N SER A 44 2.86 21.98 -7.53
CA SER A 44 3.16 23.41 -7.43
C SER A 44 4.32 23.73 -6.48
N LEU A 45 4.55 22.84 -5.49
CA LEU A 45 5.60 22.99 -4.48
C LEU A 45 6.84 22.10 -4.75
N GLY A 46 6.86 21.33 -5.82
CA GLY A 46 7.94 20.38 -6.12
C GLY A 46 8.06 19.23 -5.12
N ILE A 47 6.99 18.90 -4.41
CA ILE A 47 6.96 17.83 -3.41
C ILE A 47 6.66 16.49 -4.09
N LYS A 48 7.44 15.46 -3.75
CA LYS A 48 7.18 14.08 -4.20
C LYS A 48 6.35 13.32 -3.18
N ILE A 49 5.41 12.53 -3.67
CA ILE A 49 4.45 11.77 -2.88
C ILE A 49 4.74 10.28 -3.03
N MET A 50 4.92 9.58 -1.93
CA MET A 50 4.68 8.14 -1.84
C MET A 50 3.22 7.95 -1.44
N LEU A 51 2.40 7.47 -2.35
CA LEU A 51 0.97 7.25 -2.10
C LEU A 51 0.75 5.85 -1.53
N CYS A 52 0.43 5.80 -0.25
CA CYS A 52 0.07 4.57 0.45
C CYS A 52 -1.41 4.25 0.25
N MET A 53 -1.71 3.09 -0.30
CA MET A 53 -3.04 2.68 -0.72
C MET A 53 -3.81 1.86 0.31
N GLY A 54 -3.19 1.48 1.39
CA GLY A 54 -3.81 0.65 2.43
C GLY A 54 -3.22 0.85 3.81
N GLN A 55 -3.87 0.24 4.80
CA GLN A 55 -3.46 0.27 6.19
C GLN A 55 -3.59 -1.13 6.79
N GLY A 56 -2.51 -1.69 7.31
CA GLY A 56 -2.46 -3.08 7.78
C GLY A 56 -3.37 -3.39 8.96
N ASP A 57 -3.66 -2.40 9.80
CA ASP A 57 -4.51 -2.60 10.98
C ASP A 57 -6.02 -2.55 10.70
N VAL A 58 -6.42 -2.14 9.52
CA VAL A 58 -7.84 -1.90 9.21
C VAL A 58 -8.41 -2.77 8.12
N ALA A 59 -7.60 -3.53 7.48
CA ALA A 59 -8.13 -3.95 6.25
C ALA A 59 -8.79 -5.26 6.33
N ALA A 60 -8.30 -6.23 6.83
CA ALA A 60 -8.66 -7.32 6.02
C ALA A 60 -8.87 -8.55 6.87
N ASP A 61 -9.91 -9.18 6.63
CA ASP A 61 -10.07 -10.59 6.92
C ASP A 61 -9.34 -11.41 5.84
N ARG A 62 -9.35 -12.70 6.00
CA ARG A 62 -8.71 -13.62 5.07
C ARG A 62 -9.29 -13.53 3.64
N ASP A 63 -10.58 -13.19 3.53
CA ASP A 63 -11.26 -13.09 2.24
C ASP A 63 -10.72 -11.93 1.39
N PHE A 64 -10.23 -10.88 2.01
CA PHE A 64 -9.57 -9.79 1.27
C PHE A 64 -8.39 -10.31 0.42
N PHE A 65 -7.59 -11.22 0.96
CA PHE A 65 -6.42 -11.75 0.26
C PHE A 65 -6.76 -12.89 -0.71
N ASN A 66 -7.80 -13.66 -0.45
CA ASN A 66 -8.08 -14.90 -1.16
C ASN A 66 -9.29 -14.86 -2.08
N SER A 67 -10.26 -13.98 -1.82
CA SER A 67 -11.46 -13.88 -2.65
C SER A 67 -11.16 -13.25 -4.01
N GLU A 68 -11.46 -13.93 -5.09
CA GLU A 68 -11.31 -13.39 -6.44
C GLU A 68 -12.11 -12.10 -6.64
N THR A 69 -13.27 -12.00 -6.00
CA THR A 69 -14.08 -10.77 -6.04
C THR A 69 -13.37 -9.63 -5.33
N ALA A 70 -12.78 -9.86 -4.15
CA ALA A 70 -12.03 -8.84 -3.42
C ALA A 70 -10.77 -8.40 -4.20
N LYS A 71 -10.04 -9.34 -4.76
CA LYS A 71 -8.89 -9.06 -5.63
C LYS A 71 -9.27 -8.26 -6.88
N ALA A 72 -10.38 -8.62 -7.53
CA ALA A 72 -10.88 -7.88 -8.69
C ALA A 72 -11.25 -6.43 -8.33
N ARG A 73 -11.88 -6.21 -7.19
CA ARG A 73 -12.17 -4.86 -6.67
C ARG A 73 -10.88 -4.07 -6.42
N TYR A 74 -9.90 -4.70 -5.79
CA TYR A 74 -8.63 -4.04 -5.53
C TYR A 74 -7.89 -3.69 -6.82
N LYS A 75 -7.87 -4.58 -7.81
CA LYS A 75 -7.33 -4.30 -9.15
C LYS A 75 -8.05 -3.13 -9.83
N ASN A 76 -9.37 -3.05 -9.70
CA ASN A 76 -10.13 -1.91 -10.21
C ASN A 76 -9.73 -0.60 -9.52
N ARG A 77 -9.50 -0.63 -8.22
CA ARG A 77 -8.97 0.50 -7.46
C ARG A 77 -7.59 0.92 -7.94
N LEU A 78 -6.67 -0.03 -8.11
CA LEU A 78 -5.32 0.24 -8.65
C LEU A 78 -5.40 0.90 -10.03
N ARG A 79 -6.20 0.34 -10.91
CA ARG A 79 -6.42 0.91 -12.26
C ARG A 79 -6.94 2.35 -12.20
N TYR A 80 -7.86 2.64 -11.30
CA TYR A 80 -8.38 3.98 -11.13
C TYR A 80 -7.31 4.96 -10.63
N ILE A 81 -6.54 4.56 -9.62
CA ILE A 81 -5.45 5.35 -9.04
C ILE A 81 -4.40 5.67 -10.11
N VAL A 82 -3.95 4.66 -10.85
CA VAL A 82 -2.97 4.84 -11.92
C VAL A 82 -3.53 5.74 -13.02
N ALA A 83 -4.72 5.48 -13.51
CA ALA A 83 -5.32 6.29 -14.58
C ALA A 83 -5.50 7.76 -14.20
N ARG A 84 -5.68 8.05 -12.91
CA ARG A 84 -5.95 9.41 -12.46
C ARG A 84 -4.71 10.18 -12.05
N TRP A 85 -3.72 9.54 -11.43
CA TRP A 85 -2.61 10.28 -10.81
C TRP A 85 -1.22 9.86 -11.27
N ALA A 86 -1.05 8.73 -11.94
CA ALA A 86 0.29 8.28 -12.32
C ALA A 86 1.02 9.21 -13.30
N TYR A 87 0.29 10.05 -14.04
CA TYR A 87 0.89 11.04 -14.93
C TYR A 87 1.59 12.19 -14.18
N SER A 88 1.24 12.38 -12.92
CA SER A 88 1.77 13.49 -12.12
C SER A 88 3.22 13.23 -11.71
N GLU A 89 4.08 14.21 -12.02
CA GLU A 89 5.48 14.18 -11.59
C GLU A 89 5.63 14.19 -10.05
N SER A 90 4.59 14.53 -9.33
CA SER A 90 4.58 14.48 -7.87
C SER A 90 4.40 13.08 -7.32
N ILE A 91 3.82 12.16 -8.06
CA ILE A 91 3.75 10.75 -7.64
C ILE A 91 5.10 10.10 -7.90
N ALA A 92 5.78 9.68 -6.85
CA ALA A 92 7.07 9.01 -6.95
C ALA A 92 6.98 7.51 -6.72
N MET A 93 6.06 7.09 -5.86
CA MET A 93 5.98 5.70 -5.39
C MET A 93 4.55 5.32 -5.07
N TRP A 94 4.28 4.02 -5.21
CA TRP A 94 3.08 3.34 -4.73
C TRP A 94 3.43 2.46 -3.53
N GLU A 95 2.72 2.61 -2.44
CA GLU A 95 2.81 1.73 -1.28
C GLU A 95 1.50 0.96 -1.12
N PHE A 96 1.54 -0.37 -1.14
CA PHE A 96 0.33 -1.18 -0.99
C PHE A 96 -0.30 -1.02 0.39
N PHE A 97 0.51 -1.17 1.42
CA PHE A 97 0.06 -1.05 2.82
C PHE A 97 1.09 -0.37 3.69
N ASN A 98 0.60 0.50 4.55
CA ASN A 98 1.30 0.88 5.75
C ASN A 98 1.20 -0.25 6.77
N GLU A 99 2.34 -0.78 7.19
CA GLU A 99 2.45 -1.75 8.30
C GLU A 99 1.53 -2.96 8.16
N ILE A 100 1.66 -3.68 7.04
CA ILE A 100 0.80 -4.83 6.72
C ILE A 100 0.82 -5.92 7.78
N ASP A 101 1.93 -6.07 8.52
CA ASP A 101 2.05 -7.03 9.60
C ASP A 101 1.07 -6.78 10.76
N ASN A 102 0.55 -5.57 10.91
CA ASN A 102 -0.44 -5.22 11.93
C ASN A 102 -1.78 -5.95 11.76
N ILE A 103 -2.06 -6.47 10.57
CA ILE A 103 -3.24 -7.31 10.34
C ILE A 103 -3.27 -8.52 11.26
N GLN A 104 -2.11 -9.03 11.68
CA GLN A 104 -2.01 -10.17 12.57
C GLN A 104 -2.46 -9.86 14.01
N PHE A 105 -2.39 -8.60 14.43
CA PHE A 105 -2.91 -8.21 15.74
C PHE A 105 -4.43 -8.31 15.79
N ARG A 106 -5.11 -7.92 14.74
CA ARG A 106 -6.57 -8.01 14.64
C ARG A 106 -7.05 -9.44 14.49
N ASN A 107 -6.29 -10.23 13.79
CA ASN A 107 -6.58 -11.64 13.55
C ASN A 107 -5.82 -12.57 14.50
N SER A 108 -5.50 -12.13 15.72
CA SER A 108 -4.66 -12.87 16.66
C SER A 108 -5.17 -14.27 17.02
N LYS A 109 -6.48 -14.52 16.93
CA LYS A 109 -7.09 -15.84 17.17
C LYS A 109 -7.04 -16.75 15.94
N ALA A 110 -6.94 -16.19 14.77
CA ALA A 110 -6.86 -16.88 13.49
C ALA A 110 -5.97 -16.09 12.54
N PRO A 111 -4.64 -16.06 12.76
CA PRO A 111 -3.72 -15.29 11.93
C PRO A 111 -3.84 -15.69 10.47
N ILE A 112 -3.77 -14.71 9.58
CA ILE A 112 -3.73 -14.97 8.15
C ILE A 112 -2.35 -15.53 7.81
N PRO A 113 -2.24 -16.66 7.12
CA PRO A 113 -0.96 -17.21 6.73
C PRO A 113 -0.12 -16.21 5.94
N ALA A 114 1.18 -16.10 6.25
CA ALA A 114 2.06 -15.15 5.58
C ALA A 114 2.09 -15.39 4.05
N GLU A 115 2.06 -16.65 3.64
CA GLU A 115 2.05 -17.04 2.24
C GLU A 115 0.84 -16.49 1.46
N GLU A 116 -0.31 -16.32 2.10
CA GLU A 116 -1.50 -15.74 1.46
C GLU A 116 -1.32 -14.24 1.24
N ILE A 117 -0.76 -13.54 2.21
CA ILE A 117 -0.42 -12.12 2.11
C ILE A 117 0.65 -11.90 1.04
N VAL A 118 1.68 -12.75 1.01
CA VAL A 118 2.77 -12.70 0.04
C VAL A 118 2.25 -12.97 -1.38
N ALA A 119 1.42 -14.00 -1.56
CA ALA A 119 0.83 -14.32 -2.86
C ALA A 119 -0.04 -13.18 -3.38
N TRP A 120 -0.79 -12.53 -2.50
CA TRP A 120 -1.58 -11.35 -2.85
C TRP A 120 -0.70 -10.19 -3.31
N HIS A 121 0.39 -9.91 -2.58
CA HIS A 121 1.31 -8.84 -2.97
C HIS A 121 1.96 -9.12 -4.33
N ALA A 122 2.37 -10.36 -4.58
CA ALA A 122 2.94 -10.76 -5.87
C ALA A 122 1.94 -10.57 -7.02
N GLU A 123 0.68 -10.95 -6.81
CA GLU A 123 -0.38 -10.77 -7.81
C GLU A 123 -0.67 -9.29 -8.06
N MET A 124 -0.79 -8.49 -7.01
CA MET A 124 -1.10 -7.06 -7.14
C MET A 124 0.08 -6.26 -7.69
N ALA A 125 1.31 -6.60 -7.32
CA ALA A 125 2.50 -5.98 -7.89
C ALA A 125 2.60 -6.24 -9.40
N LYS A 126 2.40 -7.49 -9.82
CA LYS A 126 2.35 -7.85 -11.24
C LYS A 126 1.26 -7.08 -12.00
N TYR A 127 0.07 -6.97 -11.41
CA TYR A 127 -1.02 -6.21 -12.00
C TYR A 127 -0.69 -4.73 -12.11
N LEU A 128 -0.20 -4.12 -11.03
CA LEU A 128 0.18 -2.71 -11.00
C LEU A 128 1.26 -2.39 -12.06
N ARG A 129 2.29 -3.24 -12.17
CA ARG A 129 3.33 -3.13 -13.20
C ARG A 129 2.77 -3.17 -14.62
N SER A 130 1.75 -3.98 -14.86
CA SER A 130 1.13 -4.06 -16.20
C SER A 130 0.22 -2.88 -16.51
N THR A 131 -0.19 -2.12 -15.50
CA THR A 131 -1.17 -1.04 -15.61
C THR A 131 -0.51 0.34 -15.58
N ASP A 132 0.58 0.48 -14.83
CA ASP A 132 1.32 1.74 -14.68
C ASP A 132 2.35 1.92 -15.81
N PRO A 133 2.09 2.80 -16.78
CA PRO A 133 2.99 3.02 -17.92
C PRO A 133 4.23 3.83 -17.57
N PHE A 134 4.28 4.46 -16.39
CA PHE A 134 5.39 5.32 -15.96
C PHE A 134 6.43 4.55 -15.14
N GLY A 135 6.09 3.36 -14.66
CA GLY A 135 7.03 2.49 -13.95
C GLY A 135 7.46 3.02 -12.58
N HIS A 136 6.51 3.58 -11.83
CA HIS A 136 6.79 4.05 -10.47
C HIS A 136 7.31 2.94 -9.57
N ILE A 137 8.09 3.33 -8.57
CA ILE A 137 8.57 2.46 -7.50
C ILE A 137 7.39 1.89 -6.72
N VAL A 138 7.42 0.61 -6.44
CA VAL A 138 6.37 -0.11 -5.69
C VAL A 138 6.95 -0.68 -4.41
N THR A 139 6.23 -0.49 -3.32
CA THR A 139 6.63 -0.96 -2.00
C THR A 139 5.45 -1.37 -1.13
N THR A 140 5.73 -1.89 0.03
CA THR A 140 4.82 -2.11 1.17
C THR A 140 5.64 -2.05 2.44
N SER A 141 5.06 -1.61 3.56
CA SER A 141 5.82 -1.54 4.81
C SER A 141 5.35 -2.55 5.86
N ILE A 142 6.27 -2.85 6.75
CA ILE A 142 6.06 -3.60 7.99
C ILE A 142 6.52 -2.77 9.19
N SER A 143 6.08 -3.13 10.38
CA SER A 143 6.50 -2.46 11.61
C SER A 143 7.17 -3.39 12.61
N HIS A 144 6.44 -4.36 13.12
CA HIS A 144 6.88 -5.15 14.27
C HIS A 144 7.35 -6.56 13.90
N ARG A 145 6.81 -7.14 12.82
CA ARG A 145 7.02 -8.55 12.47
C ARG A 145 7.32 -8.70 11.00
N ASP A 146 8.39 -9.41 10.72
CA ASP A 146 8.68 -9.82 9.37
C ASP A 146 7.65 -10.88 8.93
N LEU A 147 7.11 -10.71 7.75
CA LEU A 147 6.26 -11.69 7.09
C LEU A 147 7.13 -12.48 6.12
N ALA A 148 7.31 -13.76 6.41
CA ALA A 148 8.21 -14.62 5.64
C ALA A 148 7.90 -14.57 4.13
N GLY A 149 8.89 -14.18 3.33
CA GLY A 149 8.79 -14.06 1.89
C GLY A 149 8.32 -12.71 1.35
N LEU A 150 7.80 -11.79 2.19
CA LEU A 150 7.28 -10.51 1.70
C LEU A 150 8.36 -9.64 1.05
N ASN A 151 9.51 -9.52 1.68
CA ASN A 151 10.62 -8.71 1.20
C ASN A 151 11.26 -9.25 -0.10
N SER A 152 11.01 -10.53 -0.40
CA SER A 152 11.47 -11.19 -1.62
C SER A 152 10.46 -11.16 -2.77
N VAL A 153 9.28 -10.57 -2.59
CA VAL A 153 8.26 -10.50 -3.64
C VAL A 153 8.79 -9.76 -4.85
N ASP A 154 8.73 -10.42 -6.01
CA ASP A 154 9.04 -9.78 -7.28
C ASP A 154 8.03 -8.68 -7.59
N GLY A 155 8.54 -7.52 -8.05
CA GLY A 155 7.72 -6.33 -8.30
C GLY A 155 7.52 -5.40 -7.11
N LEU A 156 8.01 -5.73 -5.90
CA LEU A 156 8.32 -4.77 -4.85
C LEU A 156 9.79 -4.34 -5.04
N ASP A 157 10.02 -3.05 -5.24
CA ASP A 157 11.34 -2.53 -5.60
C ASP A 157 12.22 -2.22 -4.40
N ILE A 158 11.60 -1.76 -3.32
CA ILE A 158 12.28 -1.38 -2.08
C ILE A 158 11.61 -2.05 -0.90
N ASN A 159 12.39 -2.34 0.14
CA ASN A 159 11.89 -2.82 1.42
C ASN A 159 11.64 -1.65 2.36
N GLN A 160 10.63 -1.75 3.21
CA GLN A 160 10.35 -0.76 4.25
C GLN A 160 10.03 -1.44 5.57
N LYS A 161 10.73 -1.01 6.63
CA LYS A 161 10.41 -1.40 8.00
C LYS A 161 10.40 -0.17 8.89
N HIS A 162 9.29 0.05 9.58
CA HIS A 162 9.19 1.16 10.52
C HIS A 162 9.85 0.76 11.84
N ILE A 163 10.80 1.55 12.29
CA ILE A 163 11.55 1.32 13.52
C ILE A 163 11.26 2.46 14.49
N TYR A 164 10.60 2.13 15.60
CA TYR A 164 10.27 3.06 16.65
C TYR A 164 11.17 2.83 17.87
N ASN A 165 11.41 3.87 18.63
CA ASN A 165 12.09 3.87 19.94
C ASN A 165 13.58 3.51 19.94
N ASN A 166 14.04 2.58 19.11
CA ASN A 166 15.46 2.18 19.06
C ASN A 166 16.06 2.49 17.69
N THR A 167 16.27 3.76 17.42
CA THR A 167 16.81 4.22 16.13
C THR A 167 18.27 3.84 15.91
N SER A 168 19.00 3.43 16.95
CA SER A 168 20.40 3.00 16.82
C SER A 168 20.58 1.72 15.99
N VAL A 169 19.51 0.92 15.82
CA VAL A 169 19.57 -0.29 14.99
C VAL A 169 19.33 -0.03 13.51
N ILE A 170 18.90 1.19 13.12
CA ILE A 170 18.57 1.50 11.71
C ILE A 170 19.74 1.20 10.76
N PRO A 171 20.97 1.64 11.00
CA PRO A 171 22.07 1.37 10.05
C PRO A 171 22.32 -0.12 9.83
N SER A 172 22.29 -0.92 10.90
CA SER A 172 22.51 -2.37 10.78
C SER A 172 21.31 -3.07 10.11
N THR A 173 20.10 -2.59 10.34
CA THR A 173 18.89 -3.11 9.68
C THR A 173 18.96 -2.85 8.18
N ILE A 174 19.32 -1.65 7.74
CA ILE A 174 19.48 -1.33 6.32
C ILE A 174 20.45 -2.31 5.67
N VAL A 175 21.67 -2.42 6.23
CA VAL A 175 22.70 -3.31 5.68
C VAL A 175 22.21 -4.76 5.61
N SER A 176 21.62 -5.28 6.69
CA SER A 176 21.18 -6.68 6.71
C SER A 176 20.05 -6.95 5.70
N TYR A 177 19.13 -6.02 5.50
CA TYR A 177 18.06 -6.17 4.52
C TYR A 177 18.58 -6.09 3.08
N GLU A 178 19.51 -5.17 2.80
CA GLU A 178 20.12 -5.09 1.47
C GLU A 178 20.93 -6.34 1.14
N GLU A 179 21.68 -6.87 2.11
CA GLU A 179 22.46 -8.11 1.94
C GLU A 179 21.55 -9.34 1.76
N GLU A 180 20.45 -9.44 2.54
CA GLU A 180 19.56 -10.60 2.51
C GLU A 180 18.65 -10.59 1.28
N PHE A 181 18.10 -9.45 0.91
CA PHE A 181 17.04 -9.39 -0.12
C PHE A 181 17.54 -8.80 -1.46
N GLY A 182 18.72 -8.21 -1.51
CA GLY A 182 19.28 -7.60 -2.73
C GLY A 182 18.46 -6.42 -3.24
N LYS A 183 17.71 -5.74 -2.37
CA LYS A 183 16.86 -4.59 -2.69
C LYS A 183 17.21 -3.42 -1.76
N PRO A 184 17.04 -2.17 -2.22
CA PRO A 184 17.14 -1.00 -1.36
C PRO A 184 16.16 -1.07 -0.18
N TYR A 185 16.54 -0.43 0.91
CA TYR A 185 15.72 -0.32 2.10
C TYR A 185 15.21 1.11 2.28
#